data_d9e6118258ecf1781f3d0a84a7cdbe84
#
_entry.id   d9e6118258ecf1781f3d0a84a7cdbe84
#
_cell.length_a   1.000
_cell.length_b   1.000
_cell.length_c   1.000
_cell.angle_alpha   90.00
_cell.angle_beta   90.00
_cell.angle_gamma   90.00
#
_symmetry.space_group_name_H-M   'P 1'
#
loop_
_entity.id
_entity.type
_entity.pdbx_description
1 polymer ?
#
loop_
_entity_poly.entity_id
_entity_poly.type
_entity_poly.pdbx_seq_one_letter_code
_entity_poly.pdbx_strand_id
1 'polypeptide(L)'
;SLEAGQFRVATEISSIPRLSEEQQKVGFNGVKDEDLNKSPIFGRLRLSVGLKWNTTAEISITPPFEISGAEPKKLWGLALSRPLIEDDNLRLGVRFFMMRGKVEADVTCSSAKAKLEPYTPENPVGCIGPSSDQLSVNHEGIEAVLSGRRFSNGVRPWIAFAATQMDPSVKIDAPLDFGREIGRVYSQGTTETYTIGLDYQFSTNYTANIASSYTPLDVSRPENLDERDSFWNLRVGFSRSF
;
A
#
# COMPACT_ATOMS: atom_id res chain seq x y z
N SER A 1 -20.19 -11.38 5.56
CA SER A 1 -20.39 -10.39 6.62
C SER A 1 -20.15 -11.00 7.99
N LEU A 2 -19.83 -10.21 8.98
CA LEU A 2 -19.84 -10.58 10.39
C LEU A 2 -21.23 -10.28 10.93
N GLU A 3 -21.76 -11.16 11.77
CA GLU A 3 -22.97 -10.86 12.53
C GLU A 3 -22.69 -9.77 13.58
N ALA A 4 -23.74 -9.07 14.01
CA ALA A 4 -23.59 -8.01 15.01
C ALA A 4 -23.00 -8.57 16.31
N GLY A 5 -21.88 -7.97 16.74
CA GLY A 5 -21.12 -8.39 17.92
C GLY A 5 -20.02 -9.43 17.66
N GLN A 6 -19.95 -10.02 16.46
CA GLN A 6 -18.82 -10.88 16.10
C GLN A 6 -17.56 -10.05 15.80
N PHE A 7 -16.41 -10.64 16.11
CA PHE A 7 -15.10 -10.04 15.86
C PHE A 7 -14.28 -10.90 14.89
N ARG A 8 -13.42 -10.25 14.13
CA ARG A 8 -12.40 -10.91 13.29
C ARG A 8 -11.07 -10.21 13.47
N VAL A 9 -10.04 -10.98 13.76
CA VAL A 9 -8.64 -10.53 13.72
C VAL A 9 -8.01 -11.11 12.46
N ALA A 10 -7.27 -10.29 11.72
CA ALA A 10 -6.57 -10.72 10.53
C ALA A 10 -5.16 -10.13 10.46
N THR A 11 -4.26 -10.91 9.86
CA THR A 11 -2.93 -10.46 9.42
C THR A 11 -2.89 -10.49 7.91
N GLU A 12 -2.20 -9.53 7.32
CA GLU A 12 -2.08 -9.42 5.88
C GLU A 12 -0.66 -8.98 5.52
N ILE A 13 -0.08 -9.60 4.50
CA ILE A 13 1.21 -9.25 3.91
C ILE A 13 0.97 -9.08 2.41
N SER A 14 1.50 -7.98 1.87
CA SER A 14 1.43 -7.66 0.44
C SER A 14 2.83 -7.40 -0.10
N SER A 15 3.09 -7.80 -1.34
CA SER A 15 4.28 -7.32 -2.05
C SER A 15 4.15 -5.84 -2.36
N ILE A 16 5.27 -5.11 -2.34
CA ILE A 16 5.36 -3.76 -2.89
C ILE A 16 6.01 -3.90 -4.27
N PRO A 17 5.37 -3.41 -5.35
CA PRO A 17 5.95 -3.43 -6.68
C PRO A 17 7.29 -2.67 -6.70
N ARG A 18 8.25 -3.21 -7.46
CA ARG A 18 9.53 -2.53 -7.66
C ARG A 18 9.43 -1.59 -8.84
N LEU A 19 9.99 -0.40 -8.67
CA LEU A 19 10.21 0.56 -9.73
C LEU A 19 11.42 0.15 -10.56
N SER A 20 11.38 0.39 -11.88
CA SER A 20 12.54 0.22 -12.76
C SER A 20 13.63 1.26 -12.45
N GLU A 21 14.83 1.08 -12.99
CA GLU A 21 15.92 2.07 -12.85
C GLU A 21 15.53 3.44 -13.45
N GLU A 22 14.76 3.43 -14.54
CA GLU A 22 14.26 4.66 -15.17
C GLU A 22 13.23 5.37 -14.29
N GLN A 23 12.34 4.60 -13.65
CA GLN A 23 11.33 5.13 -12.73
C GLN A 23 11.91 5.71 -11.44
N GLN A 24 13.12 5.29 -11.06
CA GLN A 24 13.83 5.81 -9.88
C GLN A 24 14.61 7.11 -10.18
N LYS A 25 14.75 7.49 -11.46
CA LYS A 25 15.38 8.74 -11.85
C LYS A 25 14.43 9.92 -11.63
N VAL A 26 14.86 10.90 -10.86
CA VAL A 26 14.07 12.07 -10.48
C VAL A 26 14.86 13.36 -10.73
N GLY A 27 14.18 14.49 -10.60
CA GLY A 27 14.75 15.80 -10.80
C GLY A 27 14.78 16.22 -12.29
N PHE A 28 15.36 17.39 -12.54
CA PHE A 28 15.44 17.94 -13.88
C PHE A 28 16.39 17.08 -14.74
N ASN A 29 15.93 16.61 -15.90
CA ASN A 29 16.64 15.70 -16.81
C ASN A 29 17.01 14.32 -16.18
N GLY A 30 16.29 13.81 -15.17
CA GLY A 30 16.56 12.50 -14.60
C GLY A 30 17.97 12.31 -14.02
N VAL A 31 18.62 13.39 -13.62
CA VAL A 31 20.03 13.38 -13.17
C VAL A 31 20.19 12.75 -11.80
N LYS A 32 19.12 12.75 -10.99
CA LYS A 32 19.14 12.24 -9.63
C LYS A 32 18.50 10.84 -9.58
N ASP A 33 19.23 9.88 -9.09
CA ASP A 33 18.76 8.53 -8.84
C ASP A 33 18.38 8.37 -7.38
N GLU A 34 17.11 8.07 -7.08
CA GLU A 34 16.58 7.88 -5.72
C GLU A 34 16.29 6.40 -5.45
N ASP A 35 16.71 5.93 -4.27
CA ASP A 35 16.46 4.54 -3.85
C ASP A 35 15.03 4.37 -3.34
N LEU A 36 14.08 4.30 -4.27
CA LEU A 36 12.65 4.17 -4.01
C LEU A 36 12.21 2.73 -3.71
N ASN A 37 13.04 1.74 -4.01
CA ASN A 37 12.75 0.30 -3.81
C ASN A 37 13.11 -0.19 -2.40
N LYS A 38 12.80 0.56 -1.35
CA LYS A 38 13.19 0.26 0.02
C LYS A 38 12.56 -1.01 0.55
N SER A 39 11.27 -1.03 0.78
CA SER A 39 10.60 -2.19 1.36
C SER A 39 9.99 -3.08 0.28
N PRO A 40 10.33 -4.38 0.23
CA PRO A 40 9.72 -5.30 -0.74
C PRO A 40 8.31 -5.76 -0.33
N ILE A 41 7.94 -5.55 0.94
CA ILE A 41 6.68 -6.02 1.50
C ILE A 41 6.03 -4.97 2.40
N PHE A 42 4.72 -5.06 2.48
CA PHE A 42 3.88 -4.28 3.39
C PHE A 42 3.02 -5.23 4.22
N GLY A 43 3.03 -5.06 5.53
CA GLY A 43 2.25 -5.89 6.46
C GLY A 43 1.30 -5.07 7.30
N ARG A 44 0.13 -5.62 7.62
CA ARG A 44 -0.81 -4.98 8.53
C ARG A 44 -1.60 -5.97 9.38
N LEU A 45 -2.01 -5.51 10.54
CA LEU A 45 -2.97 -6.16 11.41
C LEU A 45 -4.33 -5.49 11.23
N ARG A 46 -5.40 -6.28 11.22
CA ARG A 46 -6.78 -5.80 11.04
C ARG A 46 -7.66 -6.36 12.14
N LEU A 47 -8.48 -5.51 12.72
CA LEU A 47 -9.57 -5.89 13.62
C LEU A 47 -10.88 -5.43 12.98
N SER A 48 -11.80 -6.36 12.82
CA SER A 48 -13.14 -6.08 12.27
C SER A 48 -14.20 -6.45 13.30
N VAL A 49 -15.28 -5.67 13.33
CA VAL A 49 -16.45 -5.93 14.17
C VAL A 49 -17.72 -5.84 13.34
N GLY A 50 -18.59 -6.83 13.51
CA GLY A 50 -19.94 -6.83 12.94
C GLY A 50 -20.83 -5.85 13.69
N LEU A 51 -21.49 -5.00 12.95
CA LEU A 51 -22.46 -4.00 13.44
C LEU A 51 -23.87 -4.38 12.99
N LYS A 52 -24.88 -3.65 13.47
CA LYS A 52 -26.26 -3.77 12.98
C LYS A 52 -26.32 -3.51 11.46
N TRP A 53 -27.39 -3.98 10.83
CA TRP A 53 -27.67 -3.85 9.38
C TRP A 53 -26.62 -4.48 8.46
N ASN A 54 -26.04 -5.62 8.87
CA ASN A 54 -25.00 -6.35 8.14
C ASN A 54 -23.77 -5.48 7.78
N THR A 55 -23.47 -4.46 8.56
CA THR A 55 -22.32 -3.60 8.36
C THR A 55 -21.14 -4.14 9.15
N THR A 56 -19.94 -4.07 8.59
CA THR A 56 -18.69 -4.41 9.29
C THR A 56 -17.80 -3.19 9.34
N ALA A 57 -17.41 -2.78 10.54
CA ALA A 57 -16.37 -1.78 10.75
C ALA A 57 -15.02 -2.46 10.91
N GLU A 58 -13.96 -1.82 10.43
CA GLU A 58 -12.61 -2.32 10.47
C GLU A 58 -11.64 -1.23 10.84
N ILE A 59 -10.69 -1.54 11.71
CA ILE A 59 -9.48 -0.76 11.94
C ILE A 59 -8.27 -1.60 11.55
N SER A 60 -7.27 -0.97 10.94
CA SER A 60 -6.00 -1.61 10.60
C SER A 60 -4.83 -0.77 11.06
N ILE A 61 -3.74 -1.45 11.43
CA ILE A 61 -2.46 -0.82 11.80
C ILE A 61 -1.33 -1.54 11.10
N THR A 62 -0.33 -0.77 10.68
CA THR A 62 0.95 -1.32 10.21
C THR A 62 1.94 -1.22 11.35
N PRO A 63 2.49 -2.34 11.84
CA PRO A 63 3.50 -2.32 12.88
C PRO A 63 4.74 -1.52 12.46
N PRO A 64 5.38 -0.79 13.38
CA PRO A 64 6.54 0.06 13.09
C PRO A 64 7.83 -0.78 13.01
N PHE A 65 7.87 -1.76 12.11
CA PHE A 65 9.08 -2.54 11.84
C PHE A 65 9.82 -1.94 10.65
N GLU A 66 11.10 -1.64 10.85
CA GLU A 66 11.97 -1.22 9.77
C GLU A 66 12.29 -2.41 8.85
N ILE A 67 12.08 -2.21 7.54
CA ILE A 67 12.41 -3.17 6.50
C ILE A 67 13.20 -2.44 5.42
N SER A 68 14.46 -2.82 5.24
CA SER A 68 15.36 -2.24 4.22
C SER A 68 15.44 -0.71 4.26
N GLY A 69 15.50 -0.12 5.46
CA GLY A 69 15.62 1.33 5.65
C GLY A 69 14.28 2.10 5.54
N ALA A 70 13.15 1.40 5.45
CA ALA A 70 11.84 2.03 5.50
C ALA A 70 11.08 1.59 6.77
N GLU A 71 10.57 2.54 7.53
CA GLU A 71 9.85 2.31 8.77
C GLU A 71 8.47 3.02 8.76
N PRO A 72 7.35 2.27 8.90
CA PRO A 72 6.03 2.87 9.07
C PRO A 72 5.94 3.61 10.41
N LYS A 73 5.47 4.86 10.38
CA LYS A 73 5.22 5.68 11.57
C LYS A 73 3.73 6.01 11.68
N LYS A 74 3.06 5.44 12.68
CA LYS A 74 1.62 5.68 12.92
C LYS A 74 0.74 5.47 11.68
N LEU A 75 1.03 4.42 10.90
CA LEU A 75 0.26 4.08 9.71
C LEU A 75 -0.94 3.22 10.11
N TRP A 76 -2.14 3.76 9.89
CA TRP A 76 -3.40 3.14 10.26
C TRP A 76 -4.47 3.34 9.18
N GLY A 77 -5.50 2.52 9.21
CA GLY A 77 -6.63 2.62 8.29
C GLY A 77 -7.95 2.28 8.98
N LEU A 78 -9.02 2.82 8.43
CA LEU A 78 -10.40 2.50 8.78
C LEU A 78 -11.15 2.00 7.54
N ALA A 79 -12.13 1.13 7.73
CA ALA A 79 -13.05 0.79 6.68
C ALA A 79 -14.44 0.46 7.23
N LEU A 80 -15.44 0.68 6.37
CA LEU A 80 -16.83 0.25 6.58
C LEU A 80 -17.25 -0.55 5.37
N SER A 81 -17.77 -1.75 5.57
CA SER A 81 -18.24 -2.61 4.49
C SER A 81 -19.65 -3.12 4.75
N ARG A 82 -20.42 -3.28 3.68
CA ARG A 82 -21.78 -3.79 3.72
C ARG A 82 -22.08 -4.64 2.49
N PRO A 83 -22.69 -5.83 2.64
CA PRO A 83 -23.27 -6.52 1.49
C PRO A 83 -24.49 -5.76 0.95
N LEU A 84 -24.54 -5.62 -0.35
CA LEU A 84 -25.70 -5.06 -1.09
C LEU A 84 -26.63 -6.18 -1.56
N ILE A 85 -26.02 -7.29 -2.00
CA ILE A 85 -26.68 -8.52 -2.42
C ILE A 85 -26.00 -9.67 -1.71
N GLU A 86 -26.74 -10.55 -1.13
CA GLU A 86 -26.24 -11.74 -0.46
C GLU A 86 -27.20 -12.90 -0.65
N ASP A 87 -26.83 -13.83 -1.51
CA ASP A 87 -27.53 -15.11 -1.70
C ASP A 87 -26.52 -16.27 -1.66
N ASP A 88 -27.01 -17.50 -1.83
CA ASP A 88 -26.19 -18.71 -1.74
C ASP A 88 -25.10 -18.80 -2.83
N ASN A 89 -25.32 -18.18 -3.96
CA ASN A 89 -24.45 -18.27 -5.14
C ASN A 89 -23.55 -17.03 -5.33
N LEU A 90 -24.04 -15.88 -4.92
CA LEU A 90 -23.40 -14.60 -5.24
C LEU A 90 -23.51 -13.63 -4.06
N ARG A 91 -22.43 -12.93 -3.78
CA ARG A 91 -22.42 -11.81 -2.83
C ARG A 91 -21.78 -10.61 -3.49
N LEU A 92 -22.50 -9.51 -3.55
CA LEU A 92 -21.98 -8.19 -3.91
C LEU A 92 -21.88 -7.35 -2.64
N GLY A 93 -20.71 -6.83 -2.34
CA GLY A 93 -20.46 -5.92 -1.23
C GLY A 93 -19.82 -4.63 -1.67
N VAL A 94 -20.01 -3.59 -0.87
CA VAL A 94 -19.32 -2.31 -1.01
C VAL A 94 -18.51 -2.04 0.25
N ARG A 95 -17.35 -1.42 0.09
CA ARG A 95 -16.44 -1.05 1.16
C ARG A 95 -15.92 0.36 0.95
N PHE A 96 -16.08 1.22 1.93
CA PHE A 96 -15.41 2.51 2.03
C PHE A 96 -14.18 2.32 2.90
N PHE A 97 -13.07 2.91 2.52
CA PHE A 97 -11.83 2.78 3.27
C PHE A 97 -11.01 4.08 3.23
N MET A 98 -10.20 4.25 4.26
CA MET A 98 -9.19 5.29 4.32
C MET A 98 -7.93 4.77 4.99
N MET A 99 -6.78 5.34 4.62
CA MET A 99 -5.50 5.08 5.27
C MET A 99 -4.76 6.40 5.46
N ARG A 100 -4.16 6.55 6.65
CA ARG A 100 -3.43 7.73 7.09
C ARG A 100 -2.18 7.31 7.82
N GLY A 101 -1.13 8.11 7.70
CA GLY A 101 0.10 7.90 8.46
C GLY A 101 1.33 8.33 7.70
N LYS A 102 2.47 7.82 8.11
CA LYS A 102 3.76 8.19 7.56
C LYS A 102 4.66 6.97 7.44
N VAL A 103 5.57 7.03 6.50
CA VAL A 103 6.69 6.10 6.36
C VAL A 103 7.96 6.94 6.32
N GLU A 104 8.94 6.61 7.13
CA GLU A 104 10.28 7.20 7.10
C GLU A 104 11.23 6.29 6.35
N ALA A 105 12.09 6.87 5.51
CA ALA A 105 13.10 6.14 4.77
C ALA A 105 14.26 7.07 4.35
N ASP A 106 15.43 6.49 4.10
CA ASP A 106 16.62 7.18 3.58
C ASP A 106 16.65 7.14 2.03
N VAL A 107 15.64 7.75 1.39
CA VAL A 107 15.42 7.69 -0.07
C VAL A 107 16.36 8.59 -0.82
N THR A 108 16.46 9.86 -0.42
CA THR A 108 17.27 10.89 -1.10
C THR A 108 18.76 10.61 -0.95
N CYS A 109 19.20 10.32 0.26
CA CYS A 109 20.56 9.91 0.60
C CYS A 109 20.53 8.58 1.30
N SER A 110 20.71 7.48 0.57
CA SER A 110 20.76 6.16 1.19
C SER A 110 22.02 6.01 2.05
N SER A 111 21.95 5.14 3.05
CA SER A 111 23.09 4.79 3.89
C SER A 111 24.30 4.25 3.12
N ALA A 112 24.07 3.71 1.92
CA ALA A 112 25.13 3.28 0.99
C ALA A 112 25.75 4.49 0.28
N LYS A 113 24.95 5.40 -0.28
CA LYS A 113 25.45 6.63 -0.96
C LYS A 113 26.24 7.54 -0.01
N ALA A 114 25.79 7.68 1.22
CA ALA A 114 26.44 8.51 2.24
C ALA A 114 27.87 8.09 2.63
N LYS A 115 28.30 6.89 2.22
CA LYS A 115 29.68 6.38 2.45
C LYS A 115 30.61 6.67 1.27
N LEU A 116 30.08 7.13 0.17
CA LEU A 116 30.83 7.41 -1.06
C LEU A 116 31.28 8.87 -1.07
N GLU A 117 32.35 9.15 -1.79
CA GLU A 117 32.88 10.51 -1.93
C GLU A 117 31.83 11.44 -2.58
N PRO A 118 31.57 12.64 -2.01
CA PRO A 118 30.64 13.60 -2.60
C PRO A 118 31.03 13.98 -4.04
N TYR A 119 30.02 14.21 -4.87
CA TYR A 119 30.16 14.66 -6.28
C TYR A 119 30.84 13.65 -7.21
N THR A 120 30.87 12.39 -6.84
CA THR A 120 31.21 11.28 -7.75
C THR A 120 29.97 10.84 -8.56
N PRO A 121 30.13 10.06 -9.64
CA PRO A 121 29.00 9.50 -10.38
C PRO A 121 28.03 8.69 -9.49
N GLU A 122 28.53 8.03 -8.45
CA GLU A 122 27.76 7.22 -7.51
C GLU A 122 27.12 8.05 -6.39
N ASN A 123 27.61 9.29 -6.16
CA ASN A 123 27.09 10.23 -5.16
C ASN A 123 27.00 11.66 -5.74
N PRO A 124 26.23 11.86 -6.81
CA PRO A 124 26.25 13.10 -7.59
C PRO A 124 25.68 14.31 -6.82
N VAL A 125 24.87 14.08 -5.80
CA VAL A 125 24.27 15.16 -4.98
C VAL A 125 25.08 15.49 -3.74
N GLY A 126 26.16 14.76 -3.45
CA GLY A 126 27.05 15.05 -2.31
C GLY A 126 26.44 14.65 -0.97
N CYS A 127 25.81 13.48 -0.86
CA CYS A 127 25.33 12.94 0.40
C CYS A 127 26.47 12.68 1.36
N ILE A 128 26.40 13.20 2.61
CA ILE A 128 27.40 12.97 3.68
C ILE A 128 26.81 12.18 4.87
N GLY A 129 25.54 11.84 4.83
CA GLY A 129 24.81 11.04 5.82
C GLY A 129 23.49 10.54 5.24
N PRO A 130 22.87 9.53 5.87
CA PRO A 130 21.56 9.05 5.46
C PRO A 130 20.50 10.15 5.64
N SER A 131 19.58 10.25 4.68
CA SER A 131 18.44 11.17 4.80
C SER A 131 17.37 10.64 5.74
N SER A 132 16.53 11.55 6.23
CA SER A 132 15.34 11.23 7.04
C SER A 132 14.10 11.72 6.29
N ASP A 133 13.87 11.10 5.13
CA ASP A 133 12.75 11.45 4.27
C ASP A 133 11.46 10.86 4.85
N GLN A 134 10.35 11.57 4.69
CA GLN A 134 9.07 11.15 5.26
C GLN A 134 7.97 11.21 4.21
N LEU A 135 7.47 10.04 3.81
CA LEU A 135 6.29 9.89 2.99
C LEU A 135 5.04 9.95 3.88
N SER A 136 4.20 10.95 3.70
CA SER A 136 2.86 11.00 4.30
C SER A 136 1.89 10.25 3.39
N VAL A 137 1.28 9.20 3.94
CA VAL A 137 0.25 8.41 3.26
C VAL A 137 -1.11 8.97 3.62
N ASN A 138 -1.87 9.35 2.60
CA ASN A 138 -3.20 9.90 2.74
C ASN A 138 -4.03 9.43 1.55
N HIS A 139 -4.82 8.37 1.73
CA HIS A 139 -5.72 7.91 0.70
C HIS A 139 -7.04 7.41 1.26
N GLU A 140 -8.06 7.54 0.45
CA GLU A 140 -9.42 7.07 0.74
C GLU A 140 -10.07 6.59 -0.54
N GLY A 141 -11.03 5.69 -0.42
CA GLY A 141 -11.64 5.10 -1.61
C GLY A 141 -12.88 4.29 -1.32
N ILE A 142 -13.42 3.80 -2.43
CA ILE A 142 -14.55 2.88 -2.45
C ILE A 142 -14.16 1.63 -3.22
N GLU A 143 -14.57 0.48 -2.72
CA GLU A 143 -14.31 -0.82 -3.31
C GLU A 143 -15.63 -1.58 -3.46
N ALA A 144 -15.88 -2.14 -4.63
CA ALA A 144 -16.94 -3.10 -4.89
C ALA A 144 -16.33 -4.51 -4.95
N VAL A 145 -16.90 -5.46 -4.21
CA VAL A 145 -16.41 -6.84 -4.14
C VAL A 145 -17.52 -7.79 -4.55
N LEU A 146 -17.27 -8.57 -5.59
CA LEU A 146 -18.16 -9.62 -6.06
C LEU A 146 -17.54 -10.99 -5.71
N SER A 147 -18.22 -11.76 -4.85
CA SER A 147 -17.77 -13.09 -4.45
C SER A 147 -18.73 -14.14 -4.99
N GLY A 148 -18.17 -15.20 -5.53
CA GLY A 148 -18.93 -16.37 -5.96
C GLY A 148 -19.35 -17.27 -4.80
N ARG A 149 -20.02 -18.36 -5.14
CA ARG A 149 -20.39 -19.42 -4.20
C ARG A 149 -19.15 -20.02 -3.52
N ARG A 150 -19.28 -20.37 -2.25
CA ARG A 150 -18.28 -21.19 -1.58
C ARG A 150 -18.41 -22.65 -2.03
N PHE A 151 -17.34 -23.24 -2.52
CA PHE A 151 -17.30 -24.65 -2.89
C PHE A 151 -17.25 -25.56 -1.66
N SER A 152 -17.55 -26.83 -1.84
CA SER A 152 -17.54 -27.83 -0.76
C SER A 152 -16.18 -28.02 -0.09
N ASN A 153 -15.08 -27.71 -0.81
CA ASN A 153 -13.71 -27.73 -0.30
C ASN A 153 -13.32 -26.45 0.48
N GLY A 154 -14.26 -25.54 0.75
CA GLY A 154 -14.03 -24.31 1.52
C GLY A 154 -13.52 -23.12 0.71
N VAL A 155 -13.23 -23.27 -0.58
CA VAL A 155 -12.73 -22.20 -1.45
C VAL A 155 -13.87 -21.29 -1.90
N ARG A 156 -13.65 -19.98 -1.90
CA ARG A 156 -14.54 -18.96 -2.46
C ARG A 156 -13.75 -18.02 -3.35
N PRO A 157 -14.01 -17.97 -4.67
CA PRO A 157 -13.41 -16.98 -5.56
C PRO A 157 -14.11 -15.62 -5.39
N TRP A 158 -13.37 -14.56 -5.64
CA TRP A 158 -13.90 -13.20 -5.66
C TRP A 158 -13.09 -12.29 -6.57
N ILE A 159 -13.73 -11.23 -7.02
CA ILE A 159 -13.10 -10.11 -7.74
C ILE A 159 -13.48 -8.81 -7.04
N ALA A 160 -12.63 -7.79 -7.19
CA ALA A 160 -12.94 -6.46 -6.67
C ALA A 160 -12.46 -5.38 -7.63
N PHE A 161 -13.16 -4.26 -7.57
CA PHE A 161 -12.79 -3.01 -8.21
C PHE A 161 -12.76 -1.92 -7.14
N ALA A 162 -11.68 -1.15 -7.08
CA ALA A 162 -11.55 -0.02 -6.17
C ALA A 162 -11.17 1.25 -6.93
N ALA A 163 -11.81 2.36 -6.56
CA ALA A 163 -11.40 3.71 -6.93
C ALA A 163 -10.84 4.39 -5.67
N THR A 164 -9.62 4.89 -5.76
CA THR A 164 -8.87 5.45 -4.62
C THR A 164 -8.39 6.85 -4.96
N GLN A 165 -8.77 7.82 -4.16
CA GLN A 165 -8.16 9.15 -4.16
C GLN A 165 -6.92 9.14 -3.28
N MET A 166 -5.82 9.66 -3.78
CA MET A 166 -4.53 9.71 -3.12
C MET A 166 -4.02 11.14 -3.04
N ASP A 167 -3.49 11.50 -1.88
CA ASP A 167 -2.94 12.81 -1.54
C ASP A 167 -1.61 12.64 -0.78
N PRO A 168 -0.62 11.94 -1.36
CA PRO A 168 0.65 11.72 -0.71
C PRO A 168 1.49 13.01 -0.70
N SER A 169 2.33 13.14 0.31
CA SER A 169 3.38 14.16 0.32
C SER A 169 4.69 13.59 0.83
N VAL A 170 5.78 14.00 0.22
CA VAL A 170 7.13 13.61 0.62
C VAL A 170 7.83 14.83 1.22
N LYS A 171 8.27 14.72 2.48
CA LYS A 171 9.21 15.64 3.08
C LYS A 171 10.61 15.10 2.86
N ILE A 172 11.45 15.88 2.19
CA ILE A 172 12.87 15.60 1.99
C ILE A 172 13.62 16.21 3.16
N ASP A 173 14.60 15.47 3.72
CA ASP A 173 15.46 15.95 4.78
C ASP A 173 16.82 15.22 4.66
N ALA A 174 17.71 15.77 3.82
CA ALA A 174 18.94 15.14 3.42
C ALA A 174 20.17 15.97 3.82
N PRO A 175 21.18 15.38 4.53
CA PRO A 175 22.44 16.02 4.81
C PRO A 175 23.36 15.92 3.60
N LEU A 176 23.69 17.08 3.03
CA LEU A 176 24.61 17.24 1.89
C LEU A 176 25.88 17.95 2.33
N ASP A 177 26.96 17.81 1.56
CA ASP A 177 28.27 18.41 1.84
C ASP A 177 28.19 19.96 1.98
N PHE A 178 27.33 20.61 1.17
CA PHE A 178 27.14 22.08 1.24
C PHE A 178 26.07 22.51 2.27
N GLY A 179 25.50 21.57 3.06
CA GLY A 179 24.45 21.88 4.03
C GLY A 179 23.35 20.83 4.09
N ARG A 180 22.14 21.24 4.46
CA ARG A 180 20.98 20.34 4.58
C ARG A 180 19.91 20.73 3.57
N GLU A 181 19.54 19.79 2.71
CA GLU A 181 18.40 19.97 1.80
C GLU A 181 17.10 19.66 2.54
N ILE A 182 16.21 20.64 2.59
CA ILE A 182 14.86 20.47 3.16
C ILE A 182 13.87 20.88 2.08
N GLY A 183 13.05 19.93 1.67
CA GLY A 183 12.04 20.14 0.65
C GLY A 183 10.72 19.44 0.97
N ARG A 184 9.68 19.77 0.21
CA ARG A 184 8.41 19.05 0.26
C ARG A 184 7.80 18.95 -1.13
N VAL A 185 7.46 17.73 -1.50
CA VAL A 185 6.78 17.41 -2.76
C VAL A 185 5.37 16.93 -2.44
N TYR A 186 4.40 17.39 -3.20
CA TYR A 186 3.01 16.99 -3.10
C TYR A 186 2.59 16.32 -4.40
N SER A 187 1.76 15.31 -4.27
CA SER A 187 1.10 14.68 -5.41
C SER A 187 -0.37 14.48 -5.07
N GLN A 188 -1.23 14.52 -6.07
CA GLN A 188 -2.65 14.24 -5.93
C GLN A 188 -3.12 13.48 -7.15
N GLY A 189 -3.95 12.48 -6.94
CA GLY A 189 -4.48 11.69 -8.04
C GLY A 189 -5.54 10.71 -7.62
N THR A 190 -6.20 10.13 -8.60
CA THR A 190 -7.13 9.03 -8.44
C THR A 190 -6.58 7.81 -9.16
N THR A 191 -6.62 6.66 -8.51
CA THR A 191 -6.22 5.38 -9.11
C THR A 191 -7.36 4.39 -9.08
N GLU A 192 -7.37 3.52 -10.07
CA GLU A 192 -8.26 2.36 -10.14
C GLU A 192 -7.46 1.10 -9.85
N THR A 193 -8.05 0.16 -9.12
CA THR A 193 -7.39 -1.12 -8.82
C THR A 193 -8.37 -2.26 -9.08
N TYR A 194 -7.93 -3.23 -9.83
CA TYR A 194 -8.65 -4.47 -10.14
C TYR A 194 -8.00 -5.60 -9.35
N THR A 195 -8.80 -6.36 -8.63
CA THR A 195 -8.30 -7.44 -7.78
C THR A 195 -9.03 -8.74 -8.09
N ILE A 196 -8.28 -9.83 -8.15
CA ILE A 196 -8.80 -11.20 -8.19
C ILE A 196 -8.27 -11.94 -6.97
N GLY A 197 -9.11 -12.73 -6.31
CA GLY A 197 -8.69 -13.44 -5.12
C GLY A 197 -9.47 -14.71 -4.82
N LEU A 198 -8.93 -15.45 -3.88
CA LEU A 198 -9.50 -16.67 -3.34
C LEU A 198 -9.45 -16.60 -1.81
N ASP A 199 -10.58 -16.92 -1.17
CA ASP A 199 -10.65 -17.22 0.26
C ASP A 199 -10.71 -18.72 0.46
N TYR A 200 -9.96 -19.26 1.40
CA TYR A 200 -10.01 -20.65 1.80
C TYR A 200 -10.37 -20.76 3.28
N GLN A 201 -11.57 -21.22 3.56
CA GLN A 201 -12.03 -21.50 4.92
C GLN A 201 -11.72 -22.94 5.27
N PHE A 202 -10.72 -23.17 6.10
CA PHE A 202 -10.29 -24.50 6.53
C PHE A 202 -10.89 -24.93 7.88
N SER A 203 -11.54 -24.00 8.57
CA SER A 203 -12.43 -24.32 9.70
C SER A 203 -13.50 -23.24 9.84
N THR A 204 -14.47 -23.45 10.73
CA THR A 204 -15.56 -22.49 10.98
C THR A 204 -15.06 -21.10 11.28
N ASN A 205 -13.91 -21.00 11.98
CA ASN A 205 -13.40 -19.73 12.49
C ASN A 205 -12.17 -19.22 11.73
N TYR A 206 -11.53 -20.04 10.89
CA TYR A 206 -10.27 -19.69 10.26
C TYR A 206 -10.36 -19.60 8.74
N THR A 207 -9.83 -18.53 8.19
CA THR A 207 -9.79 -18.30 6.74
C THR A 207 -8.40 -17.81 6.35
N ALA A 208 -7.83 -18.40 5.30
CA ALA A 208 -6.69 -17.88 4.57
C ALA A 208 -7.20 -17.22 3.29
N ASN A 209 -6.49 -16.20 2.78
CA ASN A 209 -6.79 -15.59 1.50
C ASN A 209 -5.51 -15.32 0.70
N ILE A 210 -5.66 -15.32 -0.61
CA ILE A 210 -4.66 -14.88 -1.56
C ILE A 210 -5.33 -14.02 -2.61
N ALA A 211 -4.68 -12.92 -3.00
CA ALA A 211 -5.20 -12.02 -4.01
C ALA A 211 -4.07 -11.40 -4.83
N SER A 212 -4.35 -11.16 -6.10
CA SER A 212 -3.51 -10.39 -6.99
C SER A 212 -4.24 -9.14 -7.43
N SER A 213 -3.60 -7.99 -7.32
CA SER A 213 -4.17 -6.70 -7.69
C SER A 213 -3.36 -6.08 -8.82
N TYR A 214 -4.06 -5.49 -9.77
CA TYR A 214 -3.53 -4.72 -10.88
C TYR A 214 -3.98 -3.28 -10.75
N THR A 215 -3.05 -2.34 -10.76
CA THR A 215 -3.31 -0.89 -10.72
C THR A 215 -2.65 -0.26 -11.93
N PRO A 216 -3.43 0.13 -12.96
CA PRO A 216 -2.92 0.99 -14.03
C PRO A 216 -2.63 2.37 -13.44
N LEU A 217 -1.48 2.91 -13.76
CA LEU A 217 -1.07 4.24 -13.32
C LEU A 217 -0.55 5.02 -14.52
N ASP A 218 -1.18 6.14 -14.82
CA ASP A 218 -0.70 7.08 -15.82
C ASP A 218 0.14 8.15 -15.09
N VAL A 219 1.46 8.13 -15.30
CA VAL A 219 2.39 9.09 -14.70
C VAL A 219 2.87 10.03 -15.81
N SER A 220 2.51 11.31 -15.70
CA SER A 220 3.11 12.35 -16.57
C SER A 220 4.46 12.75 -16.05
N ARG A 221 5.51 12.48 -16.82
CA ARG A 221 6.87 12.95 -16.57
C ARG A 221 7.26 14.04 -17.57
N PRO A 222 8.09 15.03 -17.19
CA PRO A 222 8.46 16.13 -18.09
C PRO A 222 9.07 15.70 -19.42
N GLU A 223 9.68 14.53 -19.49
CA GLU A 223 10.41 14.04 -20.66
C GLU A 223 9.66 12.99 -21.49
N ASN A 224 8.70 12.26 -20.90
CA ASN A 224 7.91 11.23 -21.57
C ASN A 224 6.44 11.39 -21.21
N LEU A 225 5.71 12.05 -22.08
CA LEU A 225 4.34 12.51 -21.82
C LEU A 225 3.29 11.41 -21.61
N ASP A 226 3.57 10.13 -21.89
CA ASP A 226 2.57 9.06 -21.89
C ASP A 226 3.09 7.68 -21.43
N GLU A 227 3.91 7.61 -20.39
CA GLU A 227 4.27 6.31 -19.80
C GLU A 227 3.12 5.78 -18.94
N ARG A 228 2.55 4.65 -19.37
CA ARG A 228 1.63 3.87 -18.55
C ARG A 228 2.44 2.95 -17.65
N ASP A 229 2.59 3.33 -16.41
CA ASP A 229 3.12 2.46 -15.37
C ASP A 229 1.98 1.61 -14.80
N SER A 230 2.13 0.31 -14.82
CA SER A 230 1.18 -0.59 -14.20
C SER A 230 1.84 -1.38 -13.09
N PHE A 231 1.14 -1.52 -11.98
CA PHE A 231 1.65 -2.25 -10.83
C PHE A 231 0.86 -3.50 -10.55
N TRP A 232 1.60 -4.60 -10.32
CA TRP A 232 1.05 -5.83 -9.80
C TRP A 232 1.45 -6.00 -8.35
N ASN A 233 0.49 -6.38 -7.54
CA ASN A 233 0.68 -6.63 -6.11
C ASN A 233 0.10 -8.00 -5.78
N LEU A 234 0.84 -8.79 -5.00
CA LEU A 234 0.38 -10.04 -4.44
C LEU A 234 0.12 -9.87 -2.95
N ARG A 235 -1.02 -10.32 -2.48
CA ARG A 235 -1.45 -10.23 -1.10
C ARG A 235 -1.82 -11.60 -0.55
N VAL A 236 -1.35 -11.90 0.65
CA VAL A 236 -1.71 -13.10 1.40
C VAL A 236 -2.20 -12.67 2.77
N GLY A 237 -3.24 -13.30 3.26
CA GLY A 237 -3.81 -12.99 4.55
C GLY A 237 -4.31 -14.22 5.28
N PHE A 238 -4.40 -14.05 6.60
CA PHE A 238 -4.94 -15.05 7.50
C PHE A 238 -5.87 -14.36 8.51
N SER A 239 -7.03 -14.97 8.80
CA SER A 239 -7.99 -14.40 9.73
C SER A 239 -8.63 -15.44 10.62
N ARG A 240 -8.99 -14.99 11.84
CA ARG A 240 -9.79 -15.74 12.81
C ARG A 240 -11.02 -14.92 13.23
N SER A 241 -12.18 -15.56 13.18
CA SER A 241 -13.45 -14.99 13.67
C SER A 241 -13.80 -15.57 15.06
N PHE A 242 -14.46 -14.76 15.88
CA PHE A 242 -14.85 -15.10 17.26
C PHE A 242 -16.32 -14.80 17.47
#